data_54b39be6057ea06b514c51a63b0e3455
#
_entry.id   54b39be6057ea06b514c51a63b0e3455
#
_cell.length_a   1.000
_cell.length_b   1.000
_cell.length_c   1.000
_cell.angle_alpha   90.00
_cell.angle_beta   90.00
_cell.angle_gamma   90.00
#
_symmetry.space_group_name_H-M   'P 1'
#
loop_
_entity.id
_entity.type
_entity.pdbx_description
1 polymer ?
#
loop_
_entity_poly.entity_id
_entity_poly.type
_entity_poly.pdbx_seq_one_letter_code
_entity_poly.pdbx_strand_id
1 'polypeptide(L)'
;MTTRRALAWQAVRIGAAFGVASLGLAAAAQPAAASTYTSVSGSGSSWASVALDQWSSNVRQNGLVVNYSPDGSAAGRQDWINNQVDFSGSDPPFRNGQDELGGTGSENAEKYGFSYVPDTAGGTAFMYHITVGGHLIRNLRLRPLTIMKIFTGTITNWDNKAITRDYGKQLPNLPITPVVRSDGSGATFFLTRWMSHLNPSLWNAFCRRVHPGIRLPCPQTEFYPTQFANAKAENGSTNVANYITSSYGNGAIGYDEYAYALNSHYPVVAVANPAGYWSLPTASNVAVALTKARINEDQHSQNFLQQNLDRVYTFKDPRSYPLSSYSYLIVPRQAPHTASPPPEFGSPSGKGRSLSTFIDYFLCAGQAHIAELGYSPLPLNLVKGGLLQTHYIPGHIGGPNLRTLAGCANPTFTNGVLTLLKNAPFPSPCRKVGEPLNCVVKNGKATTPGSGGGSGNGKKGGPSATSSAGAVAGTGTGTGTGATSATGGQVTGQVINLAASQSSQAPLMVVTALGIVAAVAAPPALAAWLRRRRRA
;
A
#
# COMPACT_ATOMS: atom_id res chain seq x y z
N MET A 1 -24.43 82.23 5.26
CA MET A 1 -23.99 81.46 6.44
C MET A 1 -24.63 80.07 6.50
N THR A 2 -24.99 79.41 5.40
CA THR A 2 -25.81 78.17 5.39
C THR A 2 -25.12 76.97 4.74
N THR A 3 -23.87 77.05 4.32
CA THR A 3 -23.17 75.96 3.62
C THR A 3 -22.11 75.22 4.47
N ARG A 4 -21.75 75.68 5.66
CA ARG A 4 -20.76 75.01 6.49
C ARG A 4 -21.32 73.97 7.49
N ARG A 5 -22.65 73.94 7.77
CA ARG A 5 -23.27 73.00 8.69
C ARG A 5 -23.65 71.66 8.05
N ALA A 6 -23.85 71.59 6.74
CA ALA A 6 -24.24 70.36 6.02
C ALA A 6 -23.04 69.37 5.84
N LEU A 7 -21.83 69.87 5.72
CA LEU A 7 -20.62 69.03 5.58
C LEU A 7 -20.14 68.37 6.87
N ALA A 8 -20.46 68.93 8.05
CA ALA A 8 -20.09 68.38 9.32
C ALA A 8 -20.95 67.16 9.71
N TRP A 9 -22.20 67.09 9.27
CA TRP A 9 -23.10 65.98 9.55
C TRP A 9 -22.86 64.73 8.69
N GLN A 10 -22.33 64.87 7.48
CA GLN A 10 -21.95 63.77 6.63
C GLN A 10 -20.65 63.10 7.08
N ALA A 11 -19.71 63.85 7.63
CA ALA A 11 -18.46 63.28 8.17
C ALA A 11 -18.67 62.41 9.43
N VAL A 12 -19.66 62.77 10.28
CA VAL A 12 -20.00 61.99 11.49
C VAL A 12 -20.73 60.70 11.14
N ARG A 13 -21.55 60.66 10.06
CA ARG A 13 -22.24 59.42 9.63
C ARG A 13 -21.31 58.41 8.96
N ILE A 14 -20.28 58.85 8.27
CA ILE A 14 -19.28 57.98 7.65
C ILE A 14 -18.31 57.42 8.72
N GLY A 15 -17.96 58.21 9.71
CA GLY A 15 -17.14 57.74 10.85
C GLY A 15 -17.82 56.68 11.72
N ALA A 16 -19.16 56.77 11.92
CA ALA A 16 -19.92 55.79 12.66
C ALA A 16 -20.12 54.46 11.93
N ALA A 17 -20.23 54.49 10.60
CA ALA A 17 -20.35 53.27 9.77
C ALA A 17 -19.05 52.47 9.71
N PHE A 18 -17.88 53.09 9.73
CA PHE A 18 -16.59 52.41 9.80
C PHE A 18 -16.22 51.89 11.18
N GLY A 19 -16.71 52.50 12.25
CA GLY A 19 -16.49 52.10 13.62
C GLY A 19 -17.28 50.82 14.00
N VAL A 20 -18.45 50.58 13.40
CA VAL A 20 -19.28 49.41 13.65
C VAL A 20 -18.81 48.20 12.80
N ALA A 21 -18.23 48.44 11.65
CA ALA A 21 -17.65 47.39 10.81
C ALA A 21 -16.33 46.84 11.33
N SER A 22 -15.56 47.64 12.10
CA SER A 22 -14.31 47.16 12.73
C SER A 22 -14.52 46.41 14.05
N LEU A 23 -15.65 46.60 14.73
CA LEU A 23 -15.99 45.83 15.94
C LEU A 23 -16.63 44.46 15.58
N GLY A 24 -17.17 44.28 14.39
CA GLY A 24 -17.78 43.03 13.96
C GLY A 24 -16.78 41.96 13.47
N LEU A 25 -15.52 42.34 13.16
CA LEU A 25 -14.49 41.37 12.73
C LEU A 25 -13.58 40.86 13.87
N ALA A 26 -13.72 41.36 15.08
CA ALA A 26 -12.93 40.90 16.21
C ALA A 26 -13.57 39.74 16.99
N ALA A 27 -14.74 39.26 16.58
CA ALA A 27 -15.44 38.20 17.26
C ALA A 27 -15.52 36.97 16.37
N ALA A 28 -14.50 36.14 16.38
CA ALA A 28 -14.48 34.69 16.26
C ALA A 28 -13.09 34.15 15.88
N ALA A 29 -12.02 34.64 16.47
CA ALA A 29 -10.88 33.76 16.68
C ALA A 29 -11.32 32.81 17.80
N GLN A 30 -12.03 31.75 17.46
CA GLN A 30 -12.18 30.62 18.38
C GLN A 30 -10.75 30.20 18.74
N PRO A 31 -10.40 30.09 20.02
CA PRO A 31 -9.13 29.53 20.41
C PRO A 31 -9.08 28.15 19.73
N ALA A 32 -8.09 27.92 18.89
CA ALA A 32 -7.81 26.60 18.35
C ALA A 32 -7.76 25.69 19.59
N ALA A 33 -8.72 24.76 19.70
CA ALA A 33 -8.75 23.82 20.81
C ALA A 33 -7.36 23.20 20.84
N ALA A 34 -6.64 23.38 21.95
CA ALA A 34 -5.31 22.82 22.11
C ALA A 34 -5.42 21.32 21.81
N SER A 35 -4.65 20.82 20.84
CA SER A 35 -4.66 19.41 20.50
C SER A 35 -4.41 18.61 21.78
N THR A 36 -5.29 17.68 22.12
CA THR A 36 -5.12 16.79 23.28
C THR A 36 -4.01 15.77 23.05
N TYR A 37 -3.45 15.75 21.84
CA TYR A 37 -2.41 14.82 21.40
C TYR A 37 -1.13 15.57 21.02
N THR A 38 -0.01 14.99 21.42
CA THR A 38 1.32 15.38 20.94
C THR A 38 1.57 14.67 19.61
N SER A 39 2.12 15.37 18.61
CA SER A 39 2.45 14.75 17.35
C SER A 39 3.49 13.64 17.52
N VAL A 40 3.36 12.58 16.73
CA VAL A 40 4.32 11.48 16.67
C VAL A 40 4.87 11.34 15.26
N SER A 41 6.14 10.91 15.17
CA SER A 41 6.84 10.71 13.91
C SER A 41 7.34 9.27 13.80
N GLY A 42 7.27 8.72 12.62
CA GLY A 42 7.79 7.39 12.28
C GLY A 42 8.47 7.38 10.93
N SER A 43 9.32 6.38 10.70
CA SER A 43 9.92 6.10 9.41
C SER A 43 10.03 4.60 9.17
N GLY A 44 10.28 4.20 7.92
CA GLY A 44 10.57 2.81 7.62
C GLY A 44 9.84 2.22 6.43
N SER A 45 9.19 1.07 6.61
CA SER A 45 8.61 0.29 5.52
C SER A 45 7.75 1.13 4.58
N SER A 46 8.16 1.21 3.31
CA SER A 46 7.32 1.78 2.26
C SER A 46 6.24 0.79 1.79
N TRP A 47 6.38 -0.50 2.11
CA TRP A 47 5.39 -1.52 1.80
C TRP A 47 4.07 -1.26 2.52
N ALA A 48 4.09 -0.87 3.81
CA ALA A 48 2.90 -0.57 4.61
C ALA A 48 2.41 0.88 4.48
N SER A 49 3.14 1.77 3.79
CA SER A 49 2.91 3.22 3.88
C SER A 49 1.54 3.67 3.39
N VAL A 50 0.97 3.05 2.35
CA VAL A 50 -0.37 3.40 1.86
C VAL A 50 -1.44 3.22 2.95
N ALA A 51 -1.31 2.17 3.76
CA ALA A 51 -2.20 1.95 4.91
C ALA A 51 -1.94 2.97 6.03
N LEU A 52 -0.67 3.21 6.37
CA LEU A 52 -0.27 4.17 7.40
C LEU A 52 -0.71 5.59 7.04
N ASP A 53 -0.57 6.01 5.79
CA ASP A 53 -1.01 7.32 5.28
C ASP A 53 -2.53 7.50 5.41
N GLN A 54 -3.29 6.46 5.05
CA GLN A 54 -4.74 6.47 5.20
C GLN A 54 -5.15 6.60 6.66
N TRP A 55 -4.55 5.81 7.55
CA TRP A 55 -4.85 5.86 8.98
C TRP A 55 -4.44 7.18 9.62
N SER A 56 -3.26 7.71 9.26
CA SER A 56 -2.78 9.02 9.72
C SER A 56 -3.71 10.15 9.28
N SER A 57 -4.21 10.09 8.05
CA SER A 57 -5.21 11.02 7.53
C SER A 57 -6.52 10.95 8.32
N ASN A 58 -6.98 9.74 8.64
CA ASN A 58 -8.23 9.52 9.36
C ASN A 58 -8.17 10.07 10.81
N VAL A 59 -7.08 9.81 11.54
CA VAL A 59 -6.96 10.26 12.95
C VAL A 59 -6.66 11.75 13.06
N ARG A 60 -6.13 12.37 12.01
CA ARG A 60 -5.88 13.82 11.97
C ARG A 60 -7.16 14.64 12.19
N GLN A 61 -8.31 14.15 11.76
CA GLN A 61 -9.60 14.79 11.98
C GLN A 61 -9.98 14.90 13.46
N ASN A 62 -9.39 14.04 14.30
CA ASN A 62 -9.57 14.03 15.76
C ASN A 62 -8.41 14.75 16.49
N GLY A 63 -7.59 15.51 15.78
CA GLY A 63 -6.47 16.26 16.34
C GLY A 63 -5.19 15.46 16.60
N LEU A 64 -5.15 14.16 16.22
CA LEU A 64 -3.96 13.32 16.34
C LEU A 64 -3.12 13.43 15.05
N VAL A 65 -1.92 14.02 15.17
CA VAL A 65 -0.98 14.19 14.07
C VAL A 65 0.05 13.06 14.10
N VAL A 66 0.04 12.23 13.07
CA VAL A 66 1.02 11.17 12.85
C VAL A 66 1.74 11.49 11.54
N ASN A 67 3.06 11.62 11.57
CA ASN A 67 3.89 11.81 10.40
C ASN A 67 4.69 10.54 10.13
N TYR A 68 4.70 10.07 8.90
CA TYR A 68 5.42 8.85 8.53
C TYR A 68 6.25 9.07 7.26
N SER A 69 7.53 8.63 7.29
CA SER A 69 8.45 8.70 6.16
C SER A 69 8.74 7.28 5.64
N PRO A 70 8.37 6.95 4.38
CA PRO A 70 8.49 5.59 3.84
C PRO A 70 9.89 5.31 3.26
N ASP A 71 10.93 5.38 4.09
CA ASP A 71 12.34 5.33 3.68
C ASP A 71 12.91 3.91 3.52
N GLY A 72 12.09 2.89 3.78
CA GLY A 72 12.46 1.48 3.75
C GLY A 72 12.70 0.89 5.14
N SER A 73 12.46 -0.42 5.28
CA SER A 73 12.50 -1.11 6.59
C SER A 73 13.85 -0.97 7.29
N ALA A 74 14.97 -1.08 6.55
CA ALA A 74 16.30 -0.97 7.14
C ALA A 74 16.58 0.45 7.66
N ALA A 75 16.21 1.49 6.89
CA ALA A 75 16.37 2.88 7.32
C ALA A 75 15.53 3.15 8.57
N GLY A 76 14.26 2.75 8.59
CA GLY A 76 13.41 2.94 9.76
C GLY A 76 13.94 2.28 11.03
N ARG A 77 14.49 1.06 10.94
CA ARG A 77 15.14 0.43 12.10
C ARG A 77 16.39 1.18 12.57
N GLN A 78 17.17 1.75 11.64
CA GLN A 78 18.31 2.60 12.01
C GLN A 78 17.86 3.91 12.67
N ASP A 79 16.82 4.56 12.15
CA ASP A 79 16.26 5.76 12.75
C ASP A 79 15.74 5.49 14.17
N TRP A 80 15.11 4.34 14.39
CA TRP A 80 14.71 3.86 15.71
C TRP A 80 15.92 3.72 16.66
N ILE A 81 16.96 2.99 16.23
CA ILE A 81 18.19 2.78 17.01
C ILE A 81 18.85 4.13 17.37
N ASN A 82 18.77 5.10 16.45
CA ASN A 82 19.37 6.43 16.63
C ASN A 82 18.44 7.41 17.37
N ASN A 83 17.23 7.00 17.80
CA ASN A 83 16.20 7.85 18.44
C ASN A 83 15.78 9.05 17.57
N GLN A 84 15.72 8.88 16.28
CA GLN A 84 15.28 9.92 15.34
C GLN A 84 13.77 9.89 15.12
N VAL A 85 13.10 8.80 15.49
CA VAL A 85 11.66 8.59 15.33
C VAL A 85 11.03 8.01 16.60
N ASP A 86 9.73 8.23 16.76
CA ASP A 86 8.95 7.74 17.88
C ASP A 86 8.48 6.28 17.70
N PHE A 87 8.38 5.84 16.43
CA PHE A 87 8.10 4.47 16.03
C PHE A 87 8.72 4.18 14.68
N SER A 88 8.90 2.90 14.33
CA SER A 88 9.42 2.53 13.01
C SER A 88 8.51 1.50 12.36
N GLY A 89 8.35 1.57 11.02
CA GLY A 89 7.74 0.52 10.22
C GLY A 89 8.79 -0.46 9.73
N SER A 90 8.59 -1.77 9.94
CA SER A 90 9.51 -2.78 9.40
C SER A 90 8.82 -4.11 9.14
N ASP A 91 9.00 -4.64 7.94
CA ASP A 91 8.45 -5.95 7.59
C ASP A 91 9.33 -7.10 8.12
N PRO A 92 10.69 -7.06 8.03
CA PRO A 92 11.55 -7.98 8.75
C PRO A 92 11.84 -7.50 10.18
N PRO A 93 12.18 -8.43 11.11
CA PRO A 93 12.67 -8.07 12.44
C PRO A 93 14.06 -7.42 12.37
N PHE A 94 14.54 -6.91 13.51
CA PHE A 94 15.93 -6.49 13.66
C PHE A 94 16.88 -7.63 13.27
N ARG A 95 17.98 -7.27 12.60
CA ARG A 95 18.98 -8.25 12.16
C ARG A 95 19.86 -8.71 13.32
N ASN A 96 20.03 -10.02 13.42
CA ASN A 96 20.94 -10.66 14.38
C ASN A 96 22.29 -11.02 13.78
N GLY A 97 22.68 -10.42 12.67
CA GLY A 97 23.92 -10.71 11.97
C GLY A 97 24.09 -9.85 10.72
N GLN A 98 25.23 -10.01 10.08
CA GLN A 98 25.53 -9.32 8.84
C GLN A 98 24.64 -9.85 7.70
N ASP A 99 24.05 -8.93 6.94
CA ASP A 99 23.49 -9.24 5.63
C ASP A 99 24.64 -9.23 4.61
N GLU A 100 25.09 -10.40 4.21
CA GLU A 100 26.26 -10.56 3.33
C GLU A 100 26.06 -9.94 1.94
N LEU A 101 24.83 -9.61 1.55
CA LEU A 101 24.53 -8.98 0.27
C LEU A 101 24.43 -7.46 0.33
N GLY A 102 24.47 -6.85 1.50
CA GLY A 102 24.46 -5.38 1.56
C GLY A 102 24.32 -4.75 2.94
N GLY A 103 23.90 -5.51 3.95
CA GLY A 103 23.76 -4.97 5.30
C GLY A 103 25.04 -5.02 6.12
N THR A 104 25.24 -4.05 6.99
CA THR A 104 26.41 -3.97 7.88
C THR A 104 26.08 -4.40 9.29
N GLY A 105 26.48 -5.61 9.67
CA GLY A 105 26.45 -6.07 11.07
C GLY A 105 25.08 -6.35 11.68
N SER A 106 25.08 -6.74 12.96
CA SER A 106 23.87 -6.88 13.76
C SER A 106 23.32 -5.52 14.15
N GLU A 107 21.99 -5.39 14.15
CA GLU A 107 21.27 -4.21 14.62
C GLU A 107 21.07 -4.35 16.14
N ASN A 108 21.67 -3.42 16.91
CA ASN A 108 21.45 -3.39 18.34
C ASN A 108 20.21 -2.56 18.67
N ALA A 109 19.08 -3.24 18.88
CA ALA A 109 17.80 -2.64 19.20
C ALA A 109 17.64 -2.29 20.69
N GLU A 110 18.60 -2.69 21.56
CA GLU A 110 18.40 -2.76 23.01
C GLU A 110 18.67 -1.44 23.75
N LYS A 111 18.57 -0.30 23.08
CA LYS A 111 18.76 0.98 23.80
C LYS A 111 17.68 1.18 24.86
N TYR A 112 16.44 0.82 24.56
CA TYR A 112 15.32 0.63 25.48
C TYR A 112 14.38 -0.45 24.94
N GLY A 113 13.48 -0.96 25.76
CA GLY A 113 12.58 -2.04 25.35
C GLY A 113 11.71 -1.64 24.16
N PHE A 114 11.45 -2.60 23.28
CA PHE A 114 10.57 -2.42 22.14
C PHE A 114 9.57 -3.57 22.00
N SER A 115 8.53 -3.32 21.22
CA SER A 115 7.57 -4.34 20.79
C SER A 115 7.34 -4.26 19.29
N TYR A 116 7.05 -5.43 18.69
CA TYR A 116 6.46 -5.49 17.35
C TYR A 116 4.94 -5.46 17.46
N VAL A 117 4.31 -4.54 16.74
CA VAL A 117 2.85 -4.45 16.61
C VAL A 117 2.50 -4.74 15.16
N PRO A 118 1.78 -5.84 14.85
CA PRO A 118 1.31 -6.07 13.49
C PRO A 118 0.39 -4.92 13.05
N ASP A 119 0.62 -4.37 11.88
CA ASP A 119 -0.19 -3.27 11.35
C ASP A 119 -1.15 -3.72 10.24
N THR A 120 -0.64 -4.42 9.24
CA THR A 120 -1.43 -4.90 8.12
C THR A 120 -0.89 -6.21 7.55
N ALA A 121 -1.70 -6.86 6.71
CA ALA A 121 -1.31 -8.00 5.91
C ALA A 121 -1.41 -7.64 4.43
N GLY A 122 -0.60 -8.26 3.58
CA GLY A 122 -0.66 -7.99 2.14
C GLY A 122 0.12 -9.01 1.32
N GLY A 123 0.12 -8.82 0.02
CA GLY A 123 0.83 -9.66 -0.91
C GLY A 123 1.87 -8.87 -1.70
N THR A 124 3.12 -9.33 -1.69
CA THR A 124 4.12 -8.81 -2.60
C THR A 124 3.73 -9.18 -4.02
N ALA A 125 3.37 -8.18 -4.81
CA ALA A 125 2.88 -8.30 -6.18
C ALA A 125 4.02 -8.09 -7.18
N PHE A 126 3.87 -8.64 -8.38
CA PHE A 126 4.78 -8.39 -9.50
C PHE A 126 4.07 -7.49 -10.51
N MET A 127 4.26 -6.18 -10.37
CA MET A 127 3.74 -5.17 -11.28
C MET A 127 4.56 -5.17 -12.57
N TYR A 128 3.92 -5.04 -13.73
CA TYR A 128 4.61 -5.10 -15.01
C TYR A 128 4.03 -4.16 -16.05
N HIS A 129 4.83 -3.81 -17.06
CA HIS A 129 4.44 -3.02 -18.20
C HIS A 129 4.84 -3.73 -19.50
N ILE A 130 3.88 -4.29 -20.20
CA ILE A 130 4.07 -4.91 -21.52
C ILE A 130 2.96 -4.42 -22.44
N THR A 131 3.34 -3.77 -23.53
CA THR A 131 2.40 -3.33 -24.57
C THR A 131 2.57 -4.14 -25.83
N VAL A 132 1.46 -4.52 -26.44
CA VAL A 132 1.41 -5.21 -27.74
C VAL A 132 0.40 -4.49 -28.63
N GLY A 133 0.84 -4.00 -29.76
CA GLY A 133 -0.02 -3.22 -30.67
C GLY A 133 -0.61 -1.97 -30.01
N GLY A 134 0.14 -1.32 -29.12
CA GLY A 134 -0.32 -0.14 -28.37
C GLY A 134 -1.22 -0.44 -27.16
N HIS A 135 -1.52 -1.71 -26.87
CA HIS A 135 -2.40 -2.10 -25.77
C HIS A 135 -1.62 -2.76 -24.63
N LEU A 136 -1.86 -2.30 -23.40
CA LEU A 136 -1.28 -2.89 -22.20
C LEU A 136 -1.84 -4.29 -21.95
N ILE A 137 -0.97 -5.29 -21.85
CA ILE A 137 -1.33 -6.66 -21.44
C ILE A 137 -1.75 -6.62 -19.97
N ARG A 138 -2.94 -7.16 -19.62
CA ARG A 138 -3.49 -7.12 -18.26
C ARG A 138 -3.71 -8.50 -17.61
N ASN A 139 -3.35 -9.57 -18.28
CA ASN A 139 -3.65 -10.94 -17.85
C ASN A 139 -2.41 -11.86 -17.84
N LEU A 140 -1.23 -11.30 -17.62
CA LEU A 140 0.00 -12.07 -17.51
C LEU A 140 -0.07 -13.02 -16.31
N ARG A 141 0.39 -14.24 -16.54
CA ARG A 141 0.45 -15.30 -15.53
C ARG A 141 1.78 -16.03 -15.63
N LEU A 142 2.46 -16.21 -14.50
CA LEU A 142 3.80 -16.82 -14.46
C LEU A 142 3.90 -17.79 -13.28
N ARG A 143 4.63 -18.89 -13.49
CA ARG A 143 5.02 -19.78 -12.40
C ARG A 143 6.12 -19.17 -11.54
N PRO A 144 6.22 -19.56 -10.26
CA PRO A 144 7.30 -19.13 -9.37
C PRO A 144 8.69 -19.23 -9.98
N LEU A 145 9.02 -20.38 -10.58
CA LEU A 145 10.34 -20.59 -11.18
C LEU A 145 10.62 -19.62 -12.34
N THR A 146 9.63 -19.26 -13.13
CA THR A 146 9.78 -18.28 -14.24
C THR A 146 10.06 -16.89 -13.68
N ILE A 147 9.33 -16.48 -12.65
CA ILE A 147 9.56 -15.21 -11.93
C ILE A 147 10.97 -15.18 -11.34
N MET A 148 11.37 -16.23 -10.62
CA MET A 148 12.71 -16.31 -10.03
C MET A 148 13.81 -16.22 -11.08
N LYS A 149 13.64 -16.84 -12.25
CA LYS A 149 14.57 -16.76 -13.38
C LYS A 149 14.66 -15.35 -13.97
N ILE A 150 13.57 -14.59 -13.96
CA ILE A 150 13.59 -13.18 -14.37
C ILE A 150 14.40 -12.36 -13.35
N PHE A 151 14.08 -12.45 -12.08
CA PHE A 151 14.77 -11.68 -11.03
C PHE A 151 16.21 -12.16 -10.74
N THR A 152 16.61 -13.33 -11.23
CA THR A 152 18.01 -13.75 -11.23
C THR A 152 18.73 -13.48 -12.56
N GLY A 153 18.09 -12.83 -13.53
CA GLY A 153 18.68 -12.52 -14.83
C GLY A 153 18.96 -13.76 -15.70
N THR A 154 18.31 -14.89 -15.40
CA THR A 154 18.41 -16.11 -16.23
C THR A 154 17.45 -16.05 -17.43
N ILE A 155 16.33 -15.35 -17.30
CA ILE A 155 15.41 -15.01 -18.38
C ILE A 155 15.46 -13.49 -18.55
N THR A 156 15.81 -13.03 -19.75
CA THR A 156 16.09 -11.63 -20.07
C THR A 156 15.22 -11.07 -21.19
N ASN A 157 14.31 -11.88 -21.75
CA ASN A 157 13.43 -11.46 -22.83
C ASN A 157 12.01 -12.03 -22.64
N TRP A 158 10.99 -11.23 -22.99
CA TRP A 158 9.58 -11.61 -22.86
C TRP A 158 9.13 -12.70 -23.84
N ASP A 159 9.82 -12.92 -24.96
CA ASP A 159 9.54 -14.01 -25.90
C ASP A 159 10.05 -15.39 -25.44
N ASN A 160 10.65 -15.47 -24.26
CA ASN A 160 11.21 -16.70 -23.72
C ASN A 160 10.18 -17.84 -23.66
N LYS A 161 10.57 -19.04 -24.08
CA LYS A 161 9.70 -20.24 -24.12
C LYS A 161 9.05 -20.58 -22.77
N ALA A 162 9.71 -20.29 -21.64
CA ALA A 162 9.12 -20.51 -20.32
C ALA A 162 7.95 -19.55 -20.06
N ILE A 163 8.09 -18.29 -20.44
CA ILE A 163 7.03 -17.28 -20.37
C ILE A 163 5.88 -17.65 -21.29
N THR A 164 6.17 -18.01 -22.54
CA THR A 164 5.16 -18.47 -23.52
C THR A 164 4.34 -19.64 -22.98
N ARG A 165 5.01 -20.63 -22.37
CA ARG A 165 4.34 -21.78 -21.75
C ARG A 165 3.44 -21.40 -20.57
N ASP A 166 3.88 -20.46 -19.73
CA ASP A 166 3.13 -20.02 -18.55
C ASP A 166 1.96 -19.12 -18.94
N TYR A 167 2.19 -18.17 -19.84
CA TYR A 167 1.18 -17.22 -20.30
C TYR A 167 0.18 -17.88 -21.26
N GLY A 168 0.64 -18.83 -22.10
CA GLY A 168 -0.20 -19.50 -23.10
C GLY A 168 -0.23 -18.78 -24.46
N LYS A 169 0.58 -17.74 -24.65
CA LYS A 169 0.76 -17.01 -25.90
C LYS A 169 2.18 -16.43 -25.94
N GLN A 170 2.80 -16.41 -27.10
CA GLN A 170 4.09 -15.78 -27.30
C GLN A 170 3.96 -14.26 -27.15
N LEU A 171 4.82 -13.67 -26.37
CA LEU A 171 5.01 -12.22 -26.24
C LEU A 171 6.03 -11.72 -27.25
N PRO A 172 6.09 -10.42 -27.54
CA PRO A 172 7.06 -9.86 -28.47
C PRO A 172 8.50 -10.06 -27.97
N ASN A 173 9.44 -10.02 -28.91
CA ASN A 173 10.86 -9.91 -28.60
C ASN A 173 11.12 -8.53 -27.97
N LEU A 174 11.04 -8.48 -26.64
CA LEU A 174 11.16 -7.30 -25.82
C LEU A 174 12.08 -7.62 -24.65
N PRO A 175 13.19 -6.90 -24.45
CA PRO A 175 14.04 -7.08 -23.29
C PRO A 175 13.28 -6.90 -21.97
N ILE A 176 13.55 -7.77 -21.00
CA ILE A 176 13.01 -7.63 -19.64
C ILE A 176 13.88 -6.66 -18.86
N THR A 177 13.26 -5.70 -18.21
CA THR A 177 13.90 -4.81 -17.22
C THR A 177 13.36 -5.16 -15.83
N PRO A 178 14.07 -5.98 -15.03
CA PRO A 178 13.72 -6.16 -13.63
C PRO A 178 13.93 -4.84 -12.88
N VAL A 179 12.89 -4.37 -12.19
CA VAL A 179 12.95 -3.20 -11.31
C VAL A 179 13.04 -3.70 -9.88
N VAL A 180 14.16 -3.41 -9.23
CA VAL A 180 14.49 -3.89 -7.88
C VAL A 180 14.67 -2.71 -6.94
N ARG A 181 14.65 -2.97 -5.64
CA ARG A 181 14.84 -1.95 -4.61
C ARG A 181 16.35 -1.66 -4.42
N SER A 182 16.69 -0.37 -4.37
CA SER A 182 18.04 0.10 -4.04
C SER A 182 18.24 0.33 -2.55
N ASP A 183 17.17 0.44 -1.80
CA ASP A 183 17.13 0.57 -0.34
C ASP A 183 16.98 -0.79 0.36
N GLY A 184 17.20 -0.82 1.67
CA GLY A 184 16.93 -1.98 2.51
C GLY A 184 15.42 -2.17 2.72
N SER A 185 14.84 -3.09 1.95
CA SER A 185 13.38 -3.23 1.78
C SER A 185 12.83 -4.54 2.32
N GLY A 186 11.71 -4.46 3.05
CA GLY A 186 10.95 -5.63 3.47
C GLY A 186 10.37 -6.44 2.31
N ALA A 187 9.92 -5.78 1.22
CA ALA A 187 9.49 -6.48 0.01
C ALA A 187 10.62 -7.32 -0.58
N THR A 188 11.85 -6.79 -0.58
CA THR A 188 13.06 -7.53 -0.99
C THR A 188 13.32 -8.73 -0.06
N PHE A 189 13.19 -8.52 1.24
CA PHE A 189 13.39 -9.59 2.22
C PHE A 189 12.41 -10.76 1.99
N PHE A 190 11.13 -10.48 1.77
CA PHE A 190 10.14 -11.53 1.51
C PHE A 190 10.35 -12.21 0.15
N LEU A 191 10.68 -11.45 -0.89
CA LEU A 191 11.01 -12.02 -2.20
C LEU A 191 12.20 -12.97 -2.11
N THR A 192 13.30 -12.56 -1.49
CA THR A 192 14.53 -13.35 -1.39
C THR A 192 14.35 -14.56 -0.47
N ARG A 193 13.57 -14.43 0.61
CA ARG A 193 13.16 -15.56 1.45
C ARG A 193 12.33 -16.58 0.67
N TRP A 194 11.35 -16.12 -0.11
CA TRP A 194 10.56 -16.98 -0.97
C TRP A 194 11.40 -17.71 -2.01
N MET A 195 12.35 -16.99 -2.66
CA MET A 195 13.26 -17.56 -3.64
C MET A 195 14.20 -18.60 -3.02
N SER A 196 14.84 -18.27 -1.90
CA SER A 196 15.76 -19.17 -1.18
C SER A 196 15.05 -20.41 -0.64
N HIS A 197 13.80 -20.29 -0.21
CA HIS A 197 13.00 -21.42 0.30
C HIS A 197 12.53 -22.35 -0.83
N LEU A 198 12.00 -21.81 -1.92
CA LEU A 198 11.42 -22.62 -3.01
C LEU A 198 12.47 -23.16 -3.98
N ASN A 199 13.56 -22.44 -4.22
CA ASN A 199 14.62 -22.87 -5.13
C ASN A 199 16.00 -22.43 -4.64
N PRO A 200 16.52 -23.06 -3.58
CA PRO A 200 17.80 -22.71 -3.00
C PRO A 200 18.97 -22.83 -3.99
N SER A 201 18.90 -23.78 -4.92
CA SER A 201 19.95 -23.97 -5.94
C SER A 201 20.06 -22.76 -6.87
N LEU A 202 18.93 -22.25 -7.36
CA LEU A 202 18.90 -21.06 -8.23
C LEU A 202 19.34 -19.80 -7.46
N TRP A 203 18.86 -19.64 -6.22
CA TRP A 203 19.23 -18.53 -5.36
C TRP A 203 20.72 -18.52 -5.05
N ASN A 204 21.29 -19.65 -4.62
CA ASN A 204 22.72 -19.80 -4.36
C ASN A 204 23.59 -19.53 -5.60
N ALA A 205 23.14 -19.99 -6.78
CA ALA A 205 23.86 -19.72 -8.03
C ALA A 205 23.86 -18.23 -8.39
N PHE A 206 22.73 -17.53 -8.15
CA PHE A 206 22.63 -16.10 -8.34
C PHE A 206 23.56 -15.34 -7.37
N CYS A 207 23.51 -15.66 -6.08
CA CYS A 207 24.35 -15.02 -5.07
C CYS A 207 25.85 -15.15 -5.41
N ARG A 208 26.31 -16.36 -5.78
CA ARG A 208 27.73 -16.55 -6.19
C ARG A 208 28.11 -15.70 -7.40
N ARG A 209 27.18 -15.49 -8.32
CA ARG A 209 27.45 -14.70 -9.53
C ARG A 209 27.58 -13.21 -9.23
N VAL A 210 26.73 -12.67 -8.33
CA VAL A 210 26.71 -11.24 -8.01
C VAL A 210 27.67 -10.88 -6.88
N HIS A 211 28.01 -11.84 -6.03
CA HIS A 211 28.95 -11.68 -4.92
C HIS A 211 29.90 -12.90 -4.83
N PRO A 212 30.95 -12.93 -5.64
CA PRO A 212 31.95 -14.00 -5.58
C PRO A 212 32.56 -14.10 -4.18
N GLY A 213 32.56 -15.31 -3.61
CA GLY A 213 33.07 -15.55 -2.25
C GLY A 213 31.99 -15.54 -1.15
N ILE A 214 30.73 -15.26 -1.48
CA ILE A 214 29.62 -15.33 -0.49
C ILE A 214 29.54 -16.72 0.15
N ARG A 215 29.31 -16.75 1.46
CA ARG A 215 29.08 -17.99 2.20
C ARG A 215 27.72 -18.61 1.81
N LEU A 216 27.70 -19.91 1.65
CA LEU A 216 26.49 -20.67 1.31
C LEU A 216 26.02 -21.53 2.47
N PRO A 217 24.70 -21.82 2.60
CA PRO A 217 23.61 -21.33 1.73
C PRO A 217 23.47 -19.81 1.82
N CYS A 218 23.20 -19.17 0.68
CA CYS A 218 22.96 -17.73 0.62
C CYS A 218 21.70 -17.37 1.42
N PRO A 219 21.77 -16.50 2.42
CA PRO A 219 20.63 -16.10 3.22
C PRO A 219 19.64 -15.26 2.41
N GLN A 220 18.43 -15.08 2.95
CA GLN A 220 17.55 -14.00 2.50
C GLN A 220 18.19 -12.65 2.86
N THR A 221 17.89 -11.63 2.04
CA THR A 221 18.38 -10.28 2.23
C THR A 221 17.29 -9.25 2.01
N GLU A 222 17.40 -8.10 2.65
CA GLU A 222 16.61 -6.91 2.36
C GLU A 222 17.30 -5.96 1.35
N PHE A 223 18.55 -6.28 0.94
CA PHE A 223 19.34 -5.53 -0.04
C PHE A 223 19.50 -6.35 -1.32
N TYR A 224 18.65 -6.10 -2.30
CA TYR A 224 18.71 -6.85 -3.56
C TYR A 224 19.94 -6.45 -4.36
N PRO A 225 20.70 -7.40 -4.92
CA PRO A 225 21.80 -7.07 -5.83
C PRO A 225 21.29 -6.29 -7.04
N THR A 226 21.84 -5.11 -7.29
CA THR A 226 21.34 -4.19 -8.32
C THR A 226 22.05 -4.33 -9.66
N GLN A 227 23.19 -5.05 -9.71
CA GLN A 227 24.03 -5.18 -10.89
C GLN A 227 23.87 -6.57 -11.51
N PHE A 228 22.79 -6.78 -12.24
CA PHE A 228 22.58 -8.01 -13.03
C PHE A 228 21.66 -7.73 -14.23
N ALA A 229 21.91 -8.39 -15.35
CA ALA A 229 21.12 -8.23 -16.58
C ALA A 229 20.82 -6.73 -16.88
N ASN A 230 19.58 -6.40 -17.19
CA ASN A 230 19.11 -5.02 -17.42
C ASN A 230 18.38 -4.45 -16.19
N ALA A 231 18.73 -4.88 -14.98
CA ALA A 231 18.05 -4.44 -13.77
C ALA A 231 18.15 -2.92 -13.57
N LYS A 232 17.07 -2.35 -13.07
CA LYS A 232 17.00 -0.97 -12.59
C LYS A 232 16.74 -0.99 -11.09
N ALA A 233 17.43 -0.12 -10.39
CA ALA A 233 17.35 0.00 -8.95
C ALA A 233 16.62 1.31 -8.60
N GLU A 234 15.52 1.19 -7.85
CA GLU A 234 14.68 2.30 -7.45
C GLU A 234 14.54 2.35 -5.93
N ASN A 235 14.57 3.55 -5.37
CA ASN A 235 14.44 3.77 -3.93
C ASN A 235 12.95 3.86 -3.56
N GLY A 236 12.50 3.02 -2.64
CA GLY A 236 11.12 3.02 -2.16
C GLY A 236 10.11 2.46 -3.16
N SER A 237 8.96 2.09 -2.65
CA SER A 237 7.86 1.47 -3.41
C SER A 237 7.28 2.38 -4.49
N THR A 238 7.13 3.67 -4.17
CA THR A 238 6.60 4.68 -5.10
C THR A 238 7.46 4.79 -6.37
N ASN A 239 8.79 4.79 -6.23
CA ASN A 239 9.66 4.92 -7.40
C ASN A 239 9.69 3.65 -8.25
N VAL A 240 9.57 2.45 -7.64
CA VAL A 240 9.36 1.20 -8.39
C VAL A 240 8.10 1.31 -9.26
N ALA A 241 6.97 1.72 -8.67
CA ALA A 241 5.72 1.89 -9.41
C ALA A 241 5.84 2.96 -10.50
N ASN A 242 6.45 4.11 -10.21
CA ASN A 242 6.66 5.20 -11.15
C ASN A 242 7.52 4.79 -12.35
N TYR A 243 8.60 4.03 -12.11
CA TYR A 243 9.42 3.50 -13.21
C TYR A 243 8.59 2.61 -14.15
N ILE A 244 7.85 1.66 -13.58
CA ILE A 244 7.05 0.71 -14.35
C ILE A 244 5.96 1.40 -15.15
N THR A 245 5.30 2.42 -14.58
CA THR A 245 4.19 3.15 -15.25
C THR A 245 4.66 4.19 -16.26
N SER A 246 5.94 4.55 -16.25
CA SER A 246 6.50 5.55 -17.14
C SER A 246 6.42 5.16 -18.62
N SER A 247 6.57 6.13 -19.51
CA SER A 247 6.60 5.91 -20.96
C SER A 247 7.77 5.02 -21.41
N TYR A 248 8.87 5.00 -20.66
CA TYR A 248 10.04 4.14 -20.90
C TYR A 248 9.98 2.81 -20.15
N GLY A 249 8.94 2.55 -19.35
CA GLY A 249 8.76 1.33 -18.56
C GLY A 249 8.34 0.10 -19.35
N ASN A 250 8.09 0.21 -20.67
CA ASN A 250 7.69 -0.95 -21.46
C ASN A 250 8.78 -2.05 -21.43
N GLY A 251 8.41 -3.25 -21.01
CA GLY A 251 9.32 -4.37 -20.75
C GLY A 251 9.69 -4.51 -19.27
N ALA A 252 9.32 -3.57 -18.40
CA ALA A 252 9.64 -3.63 -16.98
C ALA A 252 8.74 -4.62 -16.21
N ILE A 253 9.33 -5.19 -15.15
CA ILE A 253 8.64 -5.96 -14.10
C ILE A 253 9.33 -5.67 -12.77
N GLY A 254 8.58 -5.24 -11.77
CA GLY A 254 9.06 -4.99 -10.41
C GLY A 254 8.25 -5.73 -9.38
N TYR A 255 8.73 -5.72 -8.14
CA TYR A 255 8.02 -6.30 -7.00
C TYR A 255 7.79 -5.26 -5.93
N ASP A 256 6.58 -5.23 -5.40
CA ASP A 256 6.20 -4.39 -4.26
C ASP A 256 4.85 -4.83 -3.68
N GLU A 257 4.33 -4.07 -2.73
CA GLU A 257 2.99 -4.29 -2.21
C GLU A 257 1.91 -3.99 -3.27
N TYR A 258 0.82 -4.75 -3.24
CA TYR A 258 -0.25 -4.68 -4.25
C TYR A 258 -0.94 -3.32 -4.33
N ALA A 259 -0.99 -2.56 -3.24
CA ALA A 259 -1.60 -1.23 -3.19
C ALA A 259 -1.03 -0.28 -4.24
N TYR A 260 0.27 -0.34 -4.50
CA TYR A 260 0.93 0.54 -5.49
C TYR A 260 0.46 0.26 -6.92
N ALA A 261 0.26 -1.01 -7.27
CA ALA A 261 -0.28 -1.38 -8.57
C ALA A 261 -1.75 -0.95 -8.72
N LEU A 262 -2.55 -1.07 -7.65
CA LEU A 262 -3.94 -0.61 -7.62
C LEU A 262 -4.03 0.91 -7.80
N ASN A 263 -3.27 1.67 -7.03
CA ASN A 263 -3.24 3.14 -7.11
C ASN A 263 -2.79 3.63 -8.49
N SER A 264 -1.88 2.90 -9.12
CA SER A 264 -1.37 3.22 -10.46
C SER A 264 -2.25 2.67 -11.59
N HIS A 265 -3.30 1.90 -11.29
CA HIS A 265 -4.16 1.20 -12.26
C HIS A 265 -3.39 0.28 -13.22
N TYR A 266 -2.27 -0.25 -12.75
CA TYR A 266 -1.41 -1.15 -13.53
C TYR A 266 -1.64 -2.62 -13.16
N PRO A 267 -1.40 -3.54 -14.10
CA PRO A 267 -1.58 -4.96 -13.88
C PRO A 267 -0.45 -5.57 -13.04
N VAL A 268 -0.79 -6.64 -12.34
CA VAL A 268 0.18 -7.51 -11.67
C VAL A 268 0.08 -8.93 -12.21
N VAL A 269 1.19 -9.65 -12.12
CA VAL A 269 1.27 -11.06 -12.53
C VAL A 269 0.37 -11.92 -11.66
N ALA A 270 -0.45 -12.77 -12.28
CA ALA A 270 -1.10 -13.86 -11.59
C ALA A 270 -0.07 -14.98 -11.36
N VAL A 271 0.25 -15.27 -10.12
CA VAL A 271 1.28 -16.26 -9.73
C VAL A 271 0.65 -17.63 -9.54
N ALA A 272 1.27 -18.66 -10.13
CA ALA A 272 0.81 -20.03 -9.88
C ALA A 272 1.05 -20.41 -8.41
N ASN A 273 -0.01 -20.80 -7.71
CA ASN A 273 0.10 -21.28 -6.34
C ASN A 273 0.35 -22.81 -6.27
N PRO A 274 0.72 -23.35 -5.11
CA PRO A 274 1.00 -24.80 -4.96
C PRO A 274 -0.20 -25.72 -5.21
N ALA A 275 -1.43 -25.20 -5.22
CA ALA A 275 -2.63 -25.93 -5.60
C ALA A 275 -2.84 -26.01 -7.12
N GLY A 276 -1.99 -25.34 -7.91
CA GLY A 276 -2.07 -25.34 -9.37
C GLY A 276 -3.08 -24.33 -9.92
N TYR A 277 -3.27 -23.20 -9.26
CA TYR A 277 -4.14 -22.11 -9.72
C TYR A 277 -3.36 -20.79 -9.85
N TRP A 278 -3.75 -19.99 -10.83
CA TRP A 278 -3.26 -18.62 -11.01
C TRP A 278 -3.93 -17.70 -9.98
N SER A 279 -3.19 -17.19 -9.04
CA SER A 279 -3.66 -16.37 -7.93
C SER A 279 -3.14 -14.94 -8.02
N LEU A 280 -3.98 -13.98 -7.64
CA LEU A 280 -3.64 -12.56 -7.49
C LEU A 280 -3.54 -12.22 -6.00
N PRO A 281 -2.79 -11.17 -5.61
CA PRO A 281 -2.62 -10.76 -4.21
C PRO A 281 -3.82 -10.00 -3.64
N THR A 282 -5.03 -10.48 -3.92
CA THR A 282 -6.24 -9.88 -3.35
C THR A 282 -6.30 -10.09 -1.84
N ALA A 283 -6.97 -9.20 -1.12
CA ALA A 283 -7.15 -9.30 0.32
C ALA A 283 -7.63 -10.69 0.77
N SER A 284 -8.58 -11.30 0.06
CA SER A 284 -9.09 -12.65 0.35
C SER A 284 -8.03 -13.73 0.16
N ASN A 285 -7.26 -13.66 -0.92
CA ASN A 285 -6.23 -14.66 -1.23
C ASN A 285 -5.05 -14.58 -0.26
N VAL A 286 -4.72 -13.38 0.18
CA VAL A 286 -3.74 -13.12 1.24
C VAL A 286 -4.24 -13.69 2.57
N ALA A 287 -5.48 -13.37 2.98
CA ALA A 287 -6.06 -13.89 4.22
C ALA A 287 -6.05 -15.42 4.26
N VAL A 288 -6.43 -16.09 3.16
CA VAL A 288 -6.38 -17.56 3.05
C VAL A 288 -4.95 -18.07 3.21
N ALA A 289 -3.99 -17.50 2.50
CA ALA A 289 -2.59 -17.91 2.55
C ALA A 289 -2.02 -17.81 3.97
N LEU A 290 -2.29 -16.70 4.65
CA LEU A 290 -1.77 -16.39 5.98
C LEU A 290 -2.39 -17.23 7.11
N THR A 291 -3.42 -18.03 6.84
CA THR A 291 -3.86 -19.09 7.80
C THR A 291 -2.76 -20.12 8.06
N LYS A 292 -1.73 -20.19 7.23
CA LYS A 292 -0.56 -21.07 7.39
C LYS A 292 0.69 -20.37 7.91
N ALA A 293 0.65 -19.06 8.08
CA ALA A 293 1.69 -18.36 8.81
C ALA A 293 1.76 -18.91 10.25
N ARG A 294 2.97 -19.12 10.72
CA ARG A 294 3.23 -19.37 12.13
C ARG A 294 3.63 -18.07 12.79
N ILE A 295 3.04 -17.77 13.90
CA ILE A 295 3.33 -16.58 14.69
C ILE A 295 4.06 -17.00 15.95
N ASN A 296 5.08 -16.25 16.34
CA ASN A 296 5.70 -16.41 17.63
C ASN A 296 4.74 -15.90 18.72
N GLU A 297 4.14 -16.82 19.47
CA GLU A 297 3.16 -16.51 20.53
C GLU A 297 3.79 -16.43 21.92
N ASP A 298 5.11 -16.55 22.04
CA ASP A 298 5.82 -16.38 23.30
C ASP A 298 5.91 -14.90 23.68
N GLN A 299 5.06 -14.47 24.62
CA GLN A 299 4.96 -13.09 25.09
C GLN A 299 6.23 -12.58 25.80
N HIS A 300 7.13 -13.47 26.20
CA HIS A 300 8.41 -13.15 26.82
C HIS A 300 9.54 -13.00 25.80
N SER A 301 9.30 -13.38 24.55
CA SER A 301 10.26 -13.23 23.46
C SER A 301 10.27 -11.80 22.91
N GLN A 302 11.45 -11.26 22.64
CA GLN A 302 11.59 -10.00 21.90
C GLN A 302 11.00 -10.09 20.49
N ASN A 303 10.89 -11.31 19.94
CA ASN A 303 10.29 -11.59 18.65
C ASN A 303 8.80 -11.99 18.75
N PHE A 304 8.11 -11.62 19.83
CA PHE A 304 6.67 -11.85 19.96
C PHE A 304 5.90 -11.25 18.77
N LEU A 305 4.95 -11.99 18.24
CA LEU A 305 4.15 -11.72 17.05
C LEU A 305 4.89 -11.81 15.70
N GLN A 306 6.20 -12.02 15.68
CA GLN A 306 6.93 -12.21 14.42
C GLN A 306 6.48 -13.47 13.67
N GLN A 307 6.50 -13.38 12.34
CA GLN A 307 5.96 -14.36 11.42
C GLN A 307 7.01 -15.35 10.89
N ASN A 308 6.63 -16.62 10.73
CA ASN A 308 7.30 -17.58 9.87
C ASN A 308 6.37 -17.99 8.73
N LEU A 309 6.80 -17.73 7.49
CA LEU A 309 6.00 -17.88 6.28
C LEU A 309 6.30 -19.17 5.48
N ASP A 310 7.16 -20.05 5.94
CA ASP A 310 7.60 -21.23 5.17
C ASP A 310 6.44 -22.13 4.74
N ARG A 311 5.42 -22.25 5.59
CA ARG A 311 4.20 -23.00 5.27
C ARG A 311 3.23 -22.26 4.35
N VAL A 312 3.32 -20.94 4.29
CA VAL A 312 2.54 -20.10 3.35
C VAL A 312 2.98 -20.38 1.93
N TYR A 313 4.28 -20.45 1.70
CA TYR A 313 4.86 -20.63 0.37
C TYR A 313 4.49 -21.96 -0.29
N THR A 314 4.16 -22.97 0.50
CA THR A 314 3.85 -24.34 0.05
C THR A 314 2.38 -24.71 0.24
N PHE A 315 1.52 -23.78 0.66
CA PHE A 315 0.12 -24.06 0.99
C PHE A 315 -0.73 -24.41 -0.25
N LYS A 316 -1.33 -25.60 -0.22
CA LYS A 316 -2.13 -26.17 -1.32
C LYS A 316 -3.63 -25.83 -1.20
N ASP A 317 -3.97 -24.54 -1.04
CA ASP A 317 -5.34 -24.05 -1.19
C ASP A 317 -5.47 -23.32 -2.52
N PRO A 318 -6.49 -23.60 -3.36
CA PRO A 318 -6.68 -22.95 -4.65
C PRO A 318 -6.77 -21.42 -4.57
N ARG A 319 -7.19 -20.87 -3.44
CA ARG A 319 -7.36 -19.44 -3.19
C ARG A 319 -6.08 -18.75 -2.74
N SER A 320 -5.06 -19.49 -2.26
CA SER A 320 -3.88 -18.89 -1.62
C SER A 320 -3.03 -18.05 -2.58
N TYR A 321 -2.53 -16.90 -2.10
CA TYR A 321 -1.47 -16.15 -2.77
C TYR A 321 -0.12 -16.45 -2.10
N PRO A 322 0.90 -16.96 -2.83
CA PRO A 322 2.08 -17.54 -2.17
C PRO A 322 3.04 -16.52 -1.54
N LEU A 323 3.05 -15.24 -1.98
CA LEU A 323 3.89 -14.19 -1.39
C LEU A 323 3.07 -13.28 -0.47
N SER A 324 2.39 -13.88 0.50
CA SER A 324 1.64 -13.16 1.53
C SER A 324 2.44 -13.02 2.81
N SER A 325 2.34 -11.85 3.45
CA SER A 325 3.09 -11.51 4.67
C SER A 325 2.33 -10.51 5.53
N TYR A 326 2.83 -10.29 6.75
CA TYR A 326 2.44 -9.19 7.64
C TYR A 326 3.54 -8.14 7.69
N SER A 327 3.16 -6.89 7.93
CA SER A 327 4.04 -5.79 8.29
C SER A 327 3.87 -5.44 9.76
N TYR A 328 4.82 -4.68 10.32
CA TYR A 328 4.86 -4.37 11.75
C TYR A 328 5.29 -2.92 12.00
N LEU A 329 4.76 -2.34 13.07
CA LEU A 329 5.40 -1.21 13.74
C LEU A 329 6.31 -1.70 14.86
N ILE A 330 7.45 -1.05 15.02
CA ILE A 330 8.35 -1.16 16.16
C ILE A 330 8.04 0.03 17.06
N VAL A 331 7.66 -0.23 18.30
CA VAL A 331 7.18 0.78 19.24
C VAL A 331 7.90 0.67 20.57
N PRO A 332 8.04 1.77 21.35
CA PRO A 332 8.68 1.71 22.65
C PRO A 332 7.89 0.85 23.63
N ARG A 333 8.61 0.07 24.42
CA ARG A 333 8.07 -0.77 25.48
C ARG A 333 8.86 -0.55 26.75
N GLN A 334 8.17 -0.26 27.85
CA GLN A 334 8.82 -0.31 29.15
C GLN A 334 9.02 -1.79 29.54
N ALA A 335 10.26 -2.20 29.67
CA ALA A 335 10.62 -3.54 30.06
C ALA A 335 11.58 -3.50 31.26
N PRO A 336 11.56 -4.52 32.14
CA PRO A 336 12.56 -4.66 33.20
C PRO A 336 13.97 -4.72 32.61
N HIS A 337 14.91 -4.09 33.27
CA HIS A 337 16.34 -4.10 32.92
C HIS A 337 16.75 -3.41 31.61
N THR A 338 15.85 -2.67 30.96
CA THR A 338 16.18 -1.79 29.83
C THR A 338 16.22 -0.34 30.28
N ALA A 339 16.92 0.52 29.52
CA ALA A 339 16.81 1.96 29.72
C ALA A 339 15.36 2.41 29.56
N SER A 340 14.92 3.36 30.35
CA SER A 340 13.58 3.93 30.19
C SER A 340 13.47 4.63 28.84
N PRO A 341 12.34 4.47 28.13
CA PRO A 341 12.05 5.30 26.96
C PRO A 341 12.13 6.79 27.29
N PRO A 342 12.34 7.65 26.28
CA PRO A 342 12.42 9.09 26.48
C PRO A 342 11.24 9.62 27.31
N PRO A 343 11.47 10.59 28.22
CA PRO A 343 10.45 11.08 29.16
C PRO A 343 9.14 11.54 28.52
N GLU A 344 9.18 12.03 27.29
CA GLU A 344 8.02 12.48 26.53
C GLU A 344 6.99 11.37 26.26
N PHE A 345 7.36 10.09 26.34
CA PHE A 345 6.41 8.99 26.26
C PHE A 345 5.63 8.78 27.56
N GLY A 346 6.25 9.03 28.72
CA GLY A 346 5.67 8.78 30.03
C GLY A 346 4.62 9.80 30.50
N SER A 347 4.50 10.94 29.85
CA SER A 347 3.52 11.97 30.21
C SER A 347 2.12 11.59 29.72
N PRO A 348 1.04 11.83 30.51
CA PRO A 348 -0.34 11.59 30.08
C PRO A 348 -0.74 12.34 28.80
N SER A 349 -0.15 13.49 28.54
CA SER A 349 -0.32 14.27 27.29
C SER A 349 0.82 14.04 26.29
N GLY A 350 1.70 13.08 26.55
CA GLY A 350 2.90 12.84 25.77
C GLY A 350 2.69 11.93 24.56
N LYS A 351 3.80 11.63 23.89
CA LYS A 351 3.85 10.84 22.64
C LYS A 351 3.30 9.43 22.83
N GLY A 352 3.48 8.82 24.01
CA GLY A 352 2.99 7.47 24.27
C GLY A 352 1.46 7.36 24.20
N ARG A 353 0.73 8.36 24.73
CA ARG A 353 -0.73 8.43 24.55
C ARG A 353 -1.12 8.54 23.08
N SER A 354 -0.44 9.42 22.35
CA SER A 354 -0.73 9.63 20.92
C SER A 354 -0.47 8.37 20.11
N LEU A 355 0.69 7.73 20.31
CA LEU A 355 1.08 6.52 19.61
C LEU A 355 0.14 5.36 19.91
N SER A 356 -0.17 5.11 21.18
CA SER A 356 -1.10 4.03 21.55
C SER A 356 -2.52 4.27 21.01
N THR A 357 -3.02 5.51 21.02
CA THR A 357 -4.32 5.85 20.42
C THR A 357 -4.32 5.58 18.90
N PHE A 358 -3.24 5.91 18.20
CA PHE A 358 -3.10 5.60 16.78
C PHE A 358 -3.12 4.10 16.50
N ILE A 359 -2.40 3.33 17.33
CA ILE A 359 -2.34 1.87 17.21
C ILE A 359 -3.69 1.24 17.51
N ASP A 360 -4.36 1.64 18.58
CA ASP A 360 -5.70 1.15 18.90
C ASP A 360 -6.69 1.45 17.78
N TYR A 361 -6.59 2.61 17.14
CA TYR A 361 -7.41 2.96 15.99
C TYR A 361 -7.14 2.03 14.81
N PHE A 362 -5.88 1.85 14.37
CA PHE A 362 -5.62 1.07 13.16
C PHE A 362 -5.84 -0.44 13.38
N LEU A 363 -5.64 -0.98 14.58
CA LEU A 363 -5.96 -2.37 14.89
C LEU A 363 -7.47 -2.63 14.96
N CYS A 364 -8.26 -1.60 15.20
CA CYS A 364 -9.70 -1.70 15.35
C CYS A 364 -10.45 -1.12 14.14
N ALA A 365 -10.97 0.08 14.23
CA ALA A 365 -11.78 0.70 13.18
C ALA A 365 -11.01 0.89 11.85
N GLY A 366 -9.70 1.12 11.92
CA GLY A 366 -8.83 1.30 10.76
C GLY A 366 -8.74 0.08 9.83
N GLN A 367 -9.10 -1.12 10.31
CA GLN A 367 -9.13 -2.32 9.46
C GLN A 367 -10.33 -2.36 8.50
N ALA A 368 -11.31 -1.47 8.63
CA ALA A 368 -12.57 -1.50 7.89
C ALA A 368 -12.41 -1.53 6.37
N HIS A 369 -11.61 -0.61 5.84
CA HIS A 369 -11.45 -0.37 4.39
C HIS A 369 -10.09 -0.79 3.84
N ILE A 370 -9.29 -1.50 4.63
CA ILE A 370 -7.92 -1.86 4.26
C ILE A 370 -7.88 -2.74 2.99
N ALA A 371 -8.93 -3.55 2.77
CA ALA A 371 -9.04 -4.42 1.59
C ALA A 371 -9.20 -3.63 0.28
N GLU A 372 -9.80 -2.46 0.32
CA GLU A 372 -9.98 -1.57 -0.83
C GLU A 372 -8.65 -0.93 -1.24
N LEU A 373 -7.73 -0.76 -0.29
CA LEU A 373 -6.38 -0.26 -0.52
C LEU A 373 -5.43 -1.35 -1.07
N GLY A 374 -5.86 -2.62 -1.11
CA GLY A 374 -5.03 -3.74 -1.59
C GLY A 374 -4.42 -4.61 -0.50
N TYR A 375 -4.62 -4.26 0.77
CA TYR A 375 -4.17 -5.04 1.91
C TYR A 375 -5.22 -6.04 2.37
N SER A 376 -4.86 -6.91 3.29
CA SER A 376 -5.77 -7.82 3.97
C SER A 376 -5.87 -7.44 5.45
N PRO A 377 -7.07 -7.45 6.03
CA PRO A 377 -7.22 -7.24 7.46
C PRO A 377 -6.45 -8.29 8.27
N LEU A 378 -5.97 -7.88 9.43
CA LEU A 378 -5.28 -8.76 10.36
C LEU A 378 -6.22 -9.81 10.97
N PRO A 379 -5.77 -11.05 11.23
CA PRO A 379 -6.54 -12.03 11.99
C PRO A 379 -6.65 -11.64 13.46
N LEU A 380 -7.69 -12.15 14.13
CA LEU A 380 -8.06 -11.77 15.49
C LEU A 380 -6.93 -11.94 16.51
N ASN A 381 -6.13 -13.00 16.41
CA ASN A 381 -5.01 -13.23 17.31
C ASN A 381 -3.93 -12.16 17.19
N LEU A 382 -3.67 -11.64 15.99
CA LEU A 382 -2.73 -10.54 15.77
C LEU A 382 -3.29 -9.20 16.24
N VAL A 383 -4.58 -8.93 16.04
CA VAL A 383 -5.25 -7.75 16.61
C VAL A 383 -5.13 -7.77 18.14
N LYS A 384 -5.47 -8.88 18.80
CA LYS A 384 -5.35 -9.03 20.26
C LYS A 384 -3.91 -8.90 20.74
N GLY A 385 -2.97 -9.54 20.04
CA GLY A 385 -1.56 -9.45 20.36
C GLY A 385 -1.02 -8.03 20.21
N GLY A 386 -1.38 -7.33 19.15
CA GLY A 386 -1.03 -5.93 18.93
C GLY A 386 -1.59 -5.02 20.03
N LEU A 387 -2.87 -5.14 20.34
CA LEU A 387 -3.50 -4.41 21.46
C LEU A 387 -2.83 -4.71 22.81
N LEU A 388 -2.37 -5.93 23.05
CA LEU A 388 -1.59 -6.25 24.24
C LEU A 388 -0.28 -5.46 24.28
N GLN A 389 0.39 -5.30 23.12
CA GLN A 389 1.63 -4.54 23.07
C GLN A 389 1.42 -3.03 23.29
N THR A 390 0.29 -2.46 22.87
CA THR A 390 0.00 -1.04 23.14
C THR A 390 -0.07 -0.72 24.62
N HIS A 391 -0.49 -1.68 25.47
CA HIS A 391 -0.52 -1.49 26.93
C HIS A 391 0.86 -1.34 27.56
N TYR A 392 1.90 -1.80 26.91
CA TYR A 392 3.29 -1.65 27.38
C TYR A 392 3.96 -0.37 26.87
N ILE A 393 3.29 0.42 26.04
CA ILE A 393 3.82 1.72 25.61
C ILE A 393 3.75 2.68 26.80
N PRO A 394 4.87 3.31 27.21
CA PRO A 394 4.84 4.28 28.31
C PRO A 394 3.88 5.43 27.97
N GLY A 395 3.03 5.80 28.92
CA GLY A 395 2.02 6.84 28.73
C GLY A 395 0.74 6.36 28.03
N HIS A 396 0.58 5.04 27.78
CA HIS A 396 -0.69 4.45 27.34
C HIS A 396 -1.82 4.81 28.32
N ILE A 397 -2.99 5.21 27.78
CA ILE A 397 -4.17 5.54 28.59
C ILE A 397 -5.41 4.96 27.91
N GLY A 398 -6.15 4.13 28.63
CA GLY A 398 -7.40 3.54 28.14
C GLY A 398 -7.17 2.38 27.17
N GLY A 399 -7.88 2.40 26.05
CA GLY A 399 -7.83 1.37 25.01
C GLY A 399 -8.89 0.30 25.14
N PRO A 400 -8.99 -0.60 24.13
CA PRO A 400 -9.96 -1.69 24.10
C PRO A 400 -9.73 -2.72 25.20
N ASN A 401 -10.79 -3.36 25.65
CA ASN A 401 -10.68 -4.49 26.58
C ASN A 401 -10.06 -5.71 25.88
N LEU A 402 -8.93 -6.19 26.34
CA LEU A 402 -8.17 -7.28 25.69
C LEU A 402 -8.90 -8.64 25.67
N ARG A 403 -9.80 -8.89 26.63
CA ARG A 403 -10.54 -10.17 26.70
C ARG A 403 -11.77 -10.14 25.78
N THR A 404 -12.57 -9.09 25.88
CA THR A 404 -13.87 -8.97 25.20
C THR A 404 -13.78 -8.20 23.89
N LEU A 405 -12.70 -7.46 23.66
CA LEU A 405 -12.55 -6.45 22.59
C LEU A 405 -13.63 -5.34 22.64
N ALA A 406 -14.26 -5.13 23.81
CA ALA A 406 -15.13 -3.98 24.00
C ALA A 406 -14.31 -2.70 23.79
N GLY A 407 -14.82 -1.77 23.01
CA GLY A 407 -14.11 -0.57 22.57
C GLY A 407 -13.27 -0.73 21.30
N CYS A 408 -13.08 -1.97 20.79
CA CYS A 408 -12.44 -2.23 19.50
C CYS A 408 -13.52 -2.41 18.41
N ALA A 409 -13.89 -1.32 17.76
CA ALA A 409 -14.88 -1.34 16.67
C ALA A 409 -14.25 -1.88 15.36
N ASN A 410 -13.77 -3.12 15.38
CA ASN A 410 -13.21 -3.76 14.19
C ASN A 410 -14.32 -4.49 13.41
N PRO A 411 -14.73 -3.98 12.22
CA PRO A 411 -15.86 -4.54 11.47
C PRO A 411 -15.50 -5.78 10.66
N THR A 412 -14.23 -6.17 10.64
CA THR A 412 -13.76 -7.28 9.80
C THR A 412 -14.05 -8.66 10.41
N PHE A 413 -14.50 -8.71 11.68
CA PHE A 413 -14.82 -9.95 12.38
C PHE A 413 -16.34 -10.13 12.56
N THR A 414 -16.79 -11.36 12.35
CA THR A 414 -18.12 -11.82 12.74
C THR A 414 -17.95 -13.04 13.63
N ASN A 415 -18.41 -12.96 14.88
CA ASN A 415 -18.26 -14.04 15.88
C ASN A 415 -16.80 -14.53 16.03
N GLY A 416 -15.84 -13.61 16.03
CA GLY A 416 -14.41 -13.92 16.18
C GLY A 416 -13.72 -14.49 14.94
N VAL A 417 -14.43 -14.63 13.83
CA VAL A 417 -13.87 -15.11 12.54
C VAL A 417 -13.73 -13.95 11.57
N LEU A 418 -12.59 -13.86 10.89
CA LEU A 418 -12.37 -12.86 9.83
C LEU A 418 -13.38 -13.11 8.70
N THR A 419 -14.27 -12.15 8.49
CA THR A 419 -15.37 -12.25 7.51
C THR A 419 -14.84 -12.45 6.09
N LEU A 420 -13.75 -11.75 5.75
CA LEU A 420 -13.08 -11.87 4.46
C LEU A 420 -12.58 -13.30 4.19
N LEU A 421 -12.01 -13.96 5.20
CA LEU A 421 -11.53 -15.34 5.10
C LEU A 421 -12.69 -16.33 4.91
N LYS A 422 -13.77 -16.15 5.67
CA LYS A 422 -14.98 -16.99 5.58
C LYS A 422 -15.61 -16.92 4.19
N ASN A 423 -15.65 -15.73 3.61
CA ASN A 423 -16.30 -15.44 2.34
C ASN A 423 -15.33 -15.47 1.14
N ALA A 424 -14.06 -15.88 1.34
CA ALA A 424 -13.06 -15.91 0.28
C ALA A 424 -13.52 -16.78 -0.89
N PRO A 425 -13.66 -16.22 -2.10
CA PRO A 425 -14.19 -16.97 -3.25
C PRO A 425 -13.19 -18.00 -3.74
N PHE A 426 -13.70 -19.14 -4.18
CA PHE A 426 -12.87 -20.09 -4.92
C PHE A 426 -12.57 -19.58 -6.33
N PRO A 427 -11.37 -19.82 -6.85
CA PRO A 427 -11.02 -19.39 -8.19
C PRO A 427 -11.87 -20.10 -9.25
N SER A 428 -12.16 -19.40 -10.34
CA SER A 428 -12.81 -20.01 -11.52
C SER A 428 -11.99 -21.22 -12.02
N PRO A 429 -12.63 -22.30 -12.51
CA PRO A 429 -11.95 -23.41 -13.15
C PRO A 429 -10.95 -23.00 -14.25
N CYS A 430 -11.22 -21.91 -14.97
CA CYS A 430 -10.31 -21.34 -15.97
C CYS A 430 -9.02 -20.72 -15.38
N ARG A 431 -8.96 -20.55 -14.07
CA ARG A 431 -7.73 -20.12 -13.38
C ARG A 431 -6.78 -21.28 -13.08
N LYS A 432 -7.16 -22.52 -13.38
CA LYS A 432 -6.27 -23.67 -13.21
C LYS A 432 -5.07 -23.57 -14.14
N VAL A 433 -3.90 -23.94 -13.65
CA VAL A 433 -2.67 -23.95 -14.44
C VAL A 433 -2.80 -25.00 -15.57
N GLY A 434 -2.56 -24.59 -16.80
CA GLY A 434 -2.76 -25.41 -17.99
C GLY A 434 -3.97 -25.00 -18.84
N GLU A 435 -4.97 -24.35 -18.22
CA GLU A 435 -6.11 -23.84 -18.99
C GLU A 435 -5.69 -22.70 -19.93
N PRO A 436 -6.23 -22.64 -21.16
CA PRO A 436 -5.88 -21.61 -22.13
C PRO A 436 -6.42 -20.23 -21.75
N LEU A 437 -5.88 -19.16 -22.36
CA LEU A 437 -6.28 -17.78 -22.07
C LEU A 437 -7.74 -17.49 -22.44
N ASN A 438 -8.26 -18.15 -23.47
CA ASN A 438 -9.64 -18.02 -23.94
C ASN A 438 -10.61 -19.01 -23.29
N CYS A 439 -10.22 -19.64 -22.19
CA CYS A 439 -11.07 -20.53 -21.42
C CYS A 439 -12.35 -19.83 -20.97
N VAL A 440 -13.47 -20.51 -21.07
CA VAL A 440 -14.78 -20.10 -20.53
C VAL A 440 -15.33 -21.18 -19.60
N VAL A 441 -16.16 -20.78 -18.64
CA VAL A 441 -16.83 -21.74 -17.75
C VAL A 441 -18.22 -22.05 -18.30
N LYS A 442 -18.48 -23.35 -18.58
CA LYS A 442 -19.81 -23.85 -18.91
C LYS A 442 -20.20 -24.95 -17.93
N ASN A 443 -21.36 -24.85 -17.31
CA ASN A 443 -21.86 -25.81 -16.32
C ASN A 443 -20.81 -26.14 -15.22
N GLY A 444 -20.13 -25.10 -14.70
CA GLY A 444 -19.13 -25.22 -13.64
C GLY A 444 -17.78 -25.83 -14.06
N LYS A 445 -17.59 -26.14 -15.34
CA LYS A 445 -16.36 -26.73 -15.89
C LYS A 445 -15.64 -25.77 -16.85
N ALA A 446 -14.32 -25.83 -16.86
CA ALA A 446 -13.48 -25.16 -17.86
C ALA A 446 -13.72 -25.76 -19.24
N THR A 447 -13.93 -24.91 -20.24
CA THR A 447 -14.09 -25.30 -21.63
C THR A 447 -13.40 -24.29 -22.54
N THR A 448 -12.91 -24.74 -23.70
CA THR A 448 -12.35 -23.86 -24.74
C THR A 448 -13.45 -23.51 -25.74
N PRO A 449 -13.67 -22.24 -26.10
CA PRO A 449 -14.59 -21.89 -27.19
C PRO A 449 -14.16 -22.60 -28.49
N GLY A 450 -15.07 -23.39 -29.07
CA GLY A 450 -14.79 -24.21 -30.28
C GLY A 450 -14.59 -25.70 -30.04
N SER A 451 -14.47 -26.19 -28.79
CA SER A 451 -14.46 -27.61 -28.42
C SER A 451 -15.89 -28.11 -28.18
N GLY A 452 -16.80 -27.82 -29.09
CA GLY A 452 -18.12 -28.45 -29.14
C GLY A 452 -18.00 -29.85 -29.73
N GLY A 453 -18.26 -30.88 -28.88
CA GLY A 453 -18.20 -32.26 -29.24
C GLY A 453 -19.01 -32.57 -30.53
N GLY A 454 -18.31 -32.97 -31.52
CA GLY A 454 -18.84 -33.65 -32.68
C GLY A 454 -18.38 -35.10 -32.63
N SER A 455 -19.14 -35.92 -31.91
CA SER A 455 -19.16 -37.35 -32.24
C SER A 455 -20.18 -37.52 -33.38
N GLY A 456 -19.69 -37.62 -34.58
CA GLY A 456 -20.49 -37.78 -35.76
C GLY A 456 -19.60 -38.25 -36.91
N ASN A 457 -19.66 -39.52 -37.16
CA ASN A 457 -19.07 -40.23 -38.28
C ASN A 457 -19.54 -39.64 -39.63
N GLY A 458 -18.65 -39.40 -40.60
CA GLY A 458 -19.09 -39.40 -42.00
C GLY A 458 -18.53 -38.32 -42.93
N LYS A 459 -17.66 -38.78 -43.83
CA LYS A 459 -17.44 -38.39 -45.23
C LYS A 459 -16.73 -37.08 -45.59
N LYS A 460 -15.66 -37.28 -46.33
CA LYS A 460 -14.86 -36.35 -47.12
C LYS A 460 -15.70 -35.50 -48.09
N GLY A 461 -15.37 -34.24 -48.20
CA GLY A 461 -15.78 -33.31 -49.24
C GLY A 461 -14.93 -32.06 -49.21
N GLY A 462 -14.23 -31.75 -50.27
CA GLY A 462 -13.19 -30.74 -50.43
C GLY A 462 -13.69 -29.28 -50.49
N PRO A 463 -12.81 -28.34 -50.80
CA PRO A 463 -12.87 -26.96 -50.29
C PRO A 463 -13.66 -26.02 -51.21
N SER A 464 -14.27 -25.00 -50.60
CA SER A 464 -14.61 -23.78 -51.33
C SER A 464 -14.48 -22.55 -50.41
N ALA A 465 -13.67 -21.65 -50.89
CA ALA A 465 -13.53 -20.29 -50.38
C ALA A 465 -14.77 -19.47 -50.78
N THR A 466 -15.19 -18.57 -49.94
CA THR A 466 -15.56 -17.21 -50.37
C THR A 466 -15.76 -16.26 -49.17
N SER A 467 -15.19 -15.11 -49.34
CA SER A 467 -15.25 -13.88 -48.59
C SER A 467 -16.66 -13.27 -48.52
N SER A 468 -16.98 -12.56 -47.49
CA SER A 468 -17.46 -11.17 -47.64
C SER A 468 -17.70 -10.47 -46.29
N ALA A 469 -17.35 -9.21 -46.28
CA ALA A 469 -17.52 -8.21 -45.27
C ALA A 469 -18.98 -7.76 -45.13
N GLY A 470 -19.33 -7.23 -43.96
CA GLY A 470 -20.60 -6.54 -43.75
C GLY A 470 -20.64 -5.84 -42.41
N ALA A 471 -20.36 -4.55 -42.42
CA ALA A 471 -20.62 -3.62 -41.32
C ALA A 471 -22.09 -3.18 -41.38
N VAL A 472 -22.79 -3.12 -40.27
CA VAL A 472 -23.93 -2.19 -40.07
C VAL A 472 -24.01 -1.73 -38.61
N ALA A 473 -24.06 -0.39 -38.48
CA ALA A 473 -24.42 0.33 -37.28
C ALA A 473 -25.95 0.30 -37.06
N GLY A 474 -26.38 0.34 -35.82
CA GLY A 474 -27.78 0.49 -35.47
C GLY A 474 -27.96 1.01 -34.04
N THR A 475 -28.31 2.27 -33.93
CA THR A 475 -28.84 2.96 -32.74
C THR A 475 -30.26 2.48 -32.42
N GLY A 476 -30.56 2.31 -31.12
CA GLY A 476 -31.94 2.07 -30.67
C GLY A 476 -32.08 2.19 -29.17
N THR A 477 -32.70 3.30 -28.75
CA THR A 477 -33.24 3.56 -27.43
C THR A 477 -34.47 2.69 -27.15
N GLY A 478 -34.62 2.16 -25.91
CA GLY A 478 -35.84 1.50 -25.47
C GLY A 478 -35.84 1.19 -23.99
N THR A 479 -36.67 1.90 -23.25
CA THR A 479 -37.06 1.70 -21.86
C THR A 479 -37.89 0.44 -21.67
N GLY A 480 -37.65 -0.32 -20.58
CA GLY A 480 -38.57 -1.41 -20.19
C GLY A 480 -38.12 -2.08 -18.87
N THR A 481 -38.99 -1.96 -17.89
CA THR A 481 -38.97 -2.51 -16.53
C THR A 481 -39.08 -4.04 -16.46
N GLY A 482 -38.40 -4.66 -15.49
CA GLY A 482 -38.93 -5.87 -14.82
C GLY A 482 -38.00 -7.05 -14.59
N ALA A 483 -37.88 -7.40 -13.29
CA ALA A 483 -37.67 -8.73 -12.70
C ALA A 483 -36.27 -9.39 -12.68
N THR A 484 -35.72 -9.35 -11.50
CA THR A 484 -34.91 -10.34 -10.73
C THR A 484 -34.49 -11.65 -11.38
N SER A 485 -33.18 -11.86 -11.46
CA SER A 485 -32.52 -13.16 -11.21
C SER A 485 -31.05 -12.94 -10.84
N ALA A 486 -30.65 -13.49 -9.71
CA ALA A 486 -29.31 -13.45 -9.17
C ALA A 486 -28.37 -14.32 -10.01
N THR A 487 -27.38 -13.73 -10.64
CA THR A 487 -26.20 -14.44 -11.17
C THR A 487 -24.96 -13.60 -10.92
N GLY A 488 -23.96 -14.26 -10.35
CA GLY A 488 -22.69 -13.77 -9.87
C GLY A 488 -22.10 -12.54 -10.55
N GLY A 489 -22.21 -11.41 -9.86
CA GLY A 489 -21.59 -10.16 -10.25
C GLY A 489 -20.07 -10.26 -10.12
N GLN A 490 -19.36 -10.05 -11.23
CA GLN A 490 -18.01 -9.55 -11.20
C GLN A 490 -18.00 -8.30 -10.33
N VAL A 491 -17.28 -8.35 -9.22
CA VAL A 491 -16.93 -7.15 -8.48
C VAL A 491 -15.89 -6.41 -9.33
N THR A 492 -16.36 -5.56 -10.22
CA THR A 492 -15.57 -4.46 -10.72
C THR A 492 -15.43 -3.52 -9.52
N GLY A 493 -14.26 -3.55 -8.87
CA GLY A 493 -13.92 -2.55 -7.87
C GLY A 493 -14.12 -1.18 -8.50
N GLN A 494 -15.14 -0.46 -8.06
CA GLN A 494 -15.21 0.97 -8.33
C GLN A 494 -13.98 1.57 -7.68
N VAL A 495 -13.12 2.11 -8.51
CA VAL A 495 -12.02 2.94 -8.10
C VAL A 495 -12.64 4.13 -7.39
N ILE A 496 -12.58 4.15 -6.06
CA ILE A 496 -12.75 5.40 -5.33
C ILE A 496 -11.55 6.23 -5.77
N ASN A 497 -11.79 7.18 -6.67
CA ASN A 497 -10.86 8.25 -6.93
C ASN A 497 -10.65 8.94 -5.58
N LEU A 498 -9.58 8.59 -4.89
CA LEU A 498 -8.89 9.49 -4.00
C LEU A 498 -8.17 10.52 -4.90
N ALA A 499 -8.94 11.23 -5.74
CA ALA A 499 -8.57 12.58 -6.06
C ALA A 499 -8.39 13.20 -4.67
N ALA A 500 -7.14 13.49 -4.31
CA ALA A 500 -6.89 14.45 -3.27
C ALA A 500 -7.96 15.51 -3.47
N SER A 501 -8.88 15.64 -2.53
CA SER A 501 -9.69 16.82 -2.45
C SER A 501 -8.66 17.92 -2.24
N GLN A 502 -8.15 18.46 -3.31
CA GLN A 502 -7.65 19.80 -3.30
C GLN A 502 -8.88 20.59 -2.84
N SER A 503 -8.99 20.66 -1.51
CA SER A 503 -9.86 21.62 -0.88
C SER A 503 -9.60 22.89 -1.65
N SER A 504 -10.65 23.48 -2.19
CA SER A 504 -10.65 24.74 -2.92
C SER A 504 -10.21 25.86 -1.98
N GLN A 505 -8.94 25.82 -1.54
CA GLN A 505 -8.28 26.91 -0.81
C GLN A 505 -7.70 27.95 -1.78
N ALA A 506 -7.70 27.67 -3.09
CA ALA A 506 -7.28 28.64 -4.07
C ALA A 506 -8.01 30.00 -3.95
N PRO A 507 -9.34 30.08 -3.79
CA PRO A 507 -9.98 31.38 -3.60
C PRO A 507 -9.60 32.06 -2.28
N LEU A 508 -9.34 31.30 -1.21
CA LEU A 508 -8.97 31.88 0.07
C LEU A 508 -7.52 32.43 0.07
N MET A 509 -6.60 31.72 -0.59
CA MET A 509 -5.23 32.20 -0.76
C MET A 509 -5.14 33.45 -1.65
N VAL A 510 -5.95 33.54 -2.70
CA VAL A 510 -6.00 34.72 -3.56
C VAL A 510 -6.58 35.92 -2.80
N VAL A 511 -7.62 35.73 -2.00
CA VAL A 511 -8.23 36.79 -1.19
C VAL A 511 -7.27 37.27 -0.09
N THR A 512 -6.54 36.36 0.58
CA THR A 512 -5.53 36.75 1.57
C THR A 512 -4.32 37.44 0.95
N ALA A 513 -3.84 37.00 -0.20
CA ALA A 513 -2.75 37.64 -0.92
C ALA A 513 -3.14 39.06 -1.38
N LEU A 514 -4.33 39.25 -1.94
CA LEU A 514 -4.87 40.55 -2.33
C LEU A 514 -5.08 41.47 -1.11
N GLY A 515 -5.52 40.91 0.04
CA GLY A 515 -5.65 41.62 1.29
C GLY A 515 -4.31 42.15 1.83
N ILE A 516 -3.27 41.35 1.80
CA ILE A 516 -1.91 41.73 2.23
C ILE A 516 -1.32 42.81 1.27
N VAL A 517 -1.48 42.66 -0.04
CA VAL A 517 -1.02 43.66 -1.00
C VAL A 517 -1.75 44.99 -0.83
N ALA A 518 -3.06 44.96 -0.55
CA ALA A 518 -3.83 46.16 -0.27
C ALA A 518 -3.40 46.82 1.06
N ALA A 519 -3.13 46.06 2.10
CA ALA A 519 -2.68 46.56 3.41
C ALA A 519 -1.27 47.18 3.34
N VAL A 520 -0.38 46.65 2.51
CA VAL A 520 1.00 47.18 2.33
C VAL A 520 1.04 48.35 1.37
N ALA A 521 0.26 48.36 0.31
CA ALA A 521 0.28 49.41 -0.73
C ALA A 521 -0.63 50.60 -0.41
N ALA A 522 -1.71 50.46 0.34
CA ALA A 522 -2.66 51.50 0.66
C ALA A 522 -2.06 52.67 1.49
N PRO A 523 -1.24 52.45 2.51
CA PRO A 523 -0.64 53.53 3.30
C PRO A 523 0.25 54.46 2.48
N PRO A 524 1.20 54.01 1.65
CA PRO A 524 2.01 54.89 0.84
C PRO A 524 1.23 55.60 -0.28
N ALA A 525 0.22 54.95 -0.87
CA ALA A 525 -0.64 55.54 -1.88
C ALA A 525 -1.51 56.65 -1.28
N LEU A 526 -2.08 56.46 -0.10
CA LEU A 526 -2.84 57.48 0.64
C LEU A 526 -1.97 58.67 1.04
N ALA A 527 -0.75 58.40 1.53
CA ALA A 527 0.21 59.42 1.87
C ALA A 527 0.64 60.25 0.63
N ALA A 528 0.85 59.63 -0.52
CA ALA A 528 1.17 60.32 -1.76
C ALA A 528 0.00 61.17 -2.27
N TRP A 529 -1.23 60.67 -2.16
CA TRP A 529 -2.44 61.41 -2.54
C TRP A 529 -2.70 62.61 -1.63
N LEU A 530 -2.51 62.46 -0.33
CA LEU A 530 -2.62 63.59 0.65
C LEU A 530 -1.56 64.66 0.45
N ARG A 531 -0.32 64.29 0.05
CA ARG A 531 0.74 65.26 -0.31
C ARG A 531 0.42 66.03 -1.57
N ARG A 532 -0.21 65.40 -2.59
CA ARG A 532 -0.66 66.09 -3.81
C ARG A 532 -1.77 67.08 -3.54
N ARG A 533 -2.71 66.82 -2.62
CA ARG A 533 -3.78 67.73 -2.26
C ARG A 533 -3.32 68.93 -1.41
N ARG A 534 -2.14 68.89 -0.79
CA ARG A 534 -1.57 70.03 -0.03
C ARG A 534 -0.72 70.95 -0.93
N ARG A 535 -0.50 70.59 -2.20
CA ARG A 535 0.25 71.38 -3.16
C ARG A 535 -0.63 72.00 -4.27
N ALA A 536 -1.92 71.76 -4.27
CA ALA A 536 -2.97 72.38 -5.01
C ALA A 536 -3.81 73.25 -4.04
#